data_0934028139e61f4065cf8a04bf82cf58
#
_entry.id   0934028139e61f4065cf8a04bf82cf58
#
_cell.length_a   1.000
_cell.length_b   1.000
_cell.length_c   1.000
_cell.angle_alpha   90.00
_cell.angle_beta   90.00
_cell.angle_gamma   90.00
#
_symmetry.space_group_name_H-M   'P 1'
#
loop_
_entity.id
_entity.type
_entity.pdbx_description
1 polymer ?
#
loop_
_entity_poly.entity_id
_entity_poly.type
_entity_poly.pdbx_seq_one_letter_code
_entity_poly.pdbx_strand_id
1 'polypeptide(L)'
;MLHHQAGASPCVDAYRSGAVVTLSDIAKKGSAYPEFQAAAVSQGFQSVHAVPMRFRTETIGALNLFRERPGVLRIEDRVVGQALADVATISFLHERAAHKNATVNAQLQRALNSRVLIEQAKGVIATRNNTNMDEAFKRLREHAHSHQDPLDLSAARVINNLVTI
;
A
#
# COMPACT_ATOMS: atom_id res chain seq x y z
N MET A 1 -8.00 -0.34 2.34
CA MET A 1 -7.16 -1.19 3.23
C MET A 1 -8.07 -1.97 4.15
N LEU A 2 -8.43 -3.19 3.77
CA LEU A 2 -9.19 -4.10 4.63
C LEU A 2 -8.20 -5.01 5.34
N HIS A 3 -7.55 -4.50 6.37
CA HIS A 3 -7.00 -5.33 7.44
C HIS A 3 -8.16 -5.75 8.34
N HIS A 4 -9.00 -6.65 7.82
CA HIS A 4 -9.81 -7.42 8.71
C HIS A 4 -8.92 -8.48 9.34
N GLN A 5 -9.02 -8.64 10.65
CA GLN A 5 -8.67 -9.86 11.35
C GLN A 5 -9.36 -10.99 10.58
N ALA A 6 -8.67 -11.55 9.61
CA ALA A 6 -9.21 -12.60 8.78
C ALA A 6 -9.30 -13.82 9.69
N GLY A 7 -10.49 -14.08 10.23
CA GLY A 7 -10.81 -15.33 10.86
C GLY A 7 -10.43 -16.49 9.93
N ALA A 8 -10.33 -17.68 10.45
CA ALA A 8 -10.02 -18.85 9.65
C ALA A 8 -10.96 -18.93 8.43
N SER A 9 -10.39 -19.03 7.22
CA SER A 9 -11.14 -19.15 5.96
C SER A 9 -10.35 -19.90 4.91
N PRO A 10 -11.00 -20.50 3.91
CA PRO A 10 -10.30 -21.18 2.81
C PRO A 10 -9.30 -20.27 2.09
N CYS A 11 -9.60 -18.98 1.99
CA CYS A 11 -8.71 -17.97 1.40
C CYS A 11 -7.41 -17.81 2.20
N VAL A 12 -7.51 -17.72 3.52
CA VAL A 12 -6.34 -17.60 4.42
C VAL A 12 -5.49 -18.85 4.36
N ASP A 13 -6.11 -20.01 4.31
CA ASP A 13 -5.37 -21.29 4.21
C ASP A 13 -4.69 -21.44 2.85
N ALA A 14 -5.35 -21.05 1.75
CA ALA A 14 -4.73 -21.02 0.43
C ALA A 14 -3.55 -20.04 0.37
N TYR A 15 -3.69 -18.88 0.99
CA TYR A 15 -2.60 -17.89 1.11
C TYR A 15 -1.41 -18.45 1.90
N ARG A 16 -1.66 -19.08 3.05
CA ARG A 16 -0.60 -19.62 3.93
C ARG A 16 0.09 -20.85 3.35
N SER A 17 -0.68 -21.76 2.77
CA SER A 17 -0.16 -23.01 2.23
C SER A 17 0.45 -22.87 0.82
N GLY A 18 0.06 -21.82 0.08
CA GLY A 18 0.37 -21.70 -1.34
C GLY A 18 -0.26 -22.79 -2.21
N ALA A 19 -1.28 -23.49 -1.71
CA ALA A 19 -2.00 -24.55 -2.39
C ALA A 19 -3.49 -24.20 -2.54
N VAL A 20 -4.14 -24.79 -3.54
CA VAL A 20 -5.59 -24.62 -3.73
C VAL A 20 -6.35 -25.28 -2.58
N VAL A 21 -7.23 -24.51 -1.94
CA VAL A 21 -8.13 -25.01 -0.90
C VAL A 21 -9.54 -25.07 -1.46
N THR A 22 -10.18 -26.23 -1.34
CA THR A 22 -11.51 -26.48 -1.89
C THR A 22 -12.49 -26.94 -0.80
N LEU A 23 -13.60 -26.21 -0.63
CA LEU A 23 -14.78 -26.72 0.05
C LEU A 23 -15.85 -27.06 -0.99
N SER A 24 -15.98 -28.33 -1.28
CA SER A 24 -16.95 -28.84 -2.28
C SER A 24 -18.41 -28.76 -1.80
N ASP A 25 -18.64 -28.62 -0.49
CA ASP A 25 -19.94 -28.42 0.12
C ASP A 25 -19.71 -27.60 1.40
N ILE A 26 -20.00 -26.30 1.33
CA ILE A 26 -19.75 -25.37 2.43
C ILE A 26 -20.58 -25.74 3.65
N ALA A 27 -21.85 -26.11 3.45
CA ALA A 27 -22.74 -26.44 4.54
C ALA A 27 -22.27 -27.67 5.34
N LYS A 28 -21.71 -28.69 4.66
CA LYS A 28 -21.26 -29.92 5.30
C LYS A 28 -19.81 -29.90 5.76
N LYS A 29 -18.93 -29.20 5.03
CA LYS A 29 -17.49 -29.23 5.24
C LYS A 29 -16.90 -27.92 5.79
N GLY A 30 -17.73 -26.91 5.97
CA GLY A 30 -17.31 -25.59 6.42
C GLY A 30 -17.11 -25.44 7.93
N SER A 31 -17.26 -26.51 8.72
CA SER A 31 -17.16 -26.46 10.21
C SER A 31 -15.80 -25.97 10.73
N ALA A 32 -14.74 -26.10 9.95
CA ALA A 32 -13.42 -25.51 10.26
C ALA A 32 -13.39 -23.97 10.13
N TYR A 33 -14.43 -23.38 9.50
CA TYR A 33 -14.53 -21.94 9.22
C TYR A 33 -15.94 -21.42 9.50
N PRO A 34 -16.41 -21.40 10.77
CA PRO A 34 -17.82 -21.19 11.10
C PRO A 34 -18.36 -19.83 10.66
N GLU A 35 -17.60 -18.75 10.82
CA GLU A 35 -18.00 -17.40 10.39
C GLU A 35 -18.09 -17.31 8.86
N PHE A 36 -17.10 -17.85 8.16
CA PHE A 36 -17.07 -17.92 6.71
C PHE A 36 -18.25 -18.77 6.19
N GLN A 37 -18.51 -19.93 6.80
CA GLN A 37 -19.59 -20.82 6.45
C GLN A 37 -20.95 -20.10 6.55
N ALA A 38 -21.21 -19.44 7.67
CA ALA A 38 -22.46 -18.71 7.88
C ALA A 38 -22.65 -17.59 6.85
N ALA A 39 -21.61 -16.80 6.58
CA ALA A 39 -21.63 -15.73 5.60
C ALA A 39 -21.83 -16.23 4.17
N ALA A 40 -21.13 -17.28 3.76
CA ALA A 40 -21.22 -17.82 2.42
C ALA A 40 -22.59 -18.46 2.14
N VAL A 41 -23.11 -19.22 3.10
CA VAL A 41 -24.44 -19.85 3.00
C VAL A 41 -25.55 -18.80 2.95
N SER A 42 -25.46 -17.74 3.74
CA SER A 42 -26.46 -16.66 3.73
C SER A 42 -26.53 -15.92 2.38
N GLN A 43 -25.44 -15.95 1.59
CA GLN A 43 -25.39 -15.40 0.24
C GLN A 43 -25.72 -16.43 -0.86
N GLY A 44 -26.12 -17.64 -0.51
CA GLY A 44 -26.51 -18.70 -1.45
C GLY A 44 -25.35 -19.51 -2.03
N PHE A 45 -24.11 -19.31 -1.55
CA PHE A 45 -22.97 -20.08 -2.03
C PHE A 45 -22.89 -21.45 -1.36
N GLN A 46 -22.67 -22.48 -2.19
CA GLN A 46 -22.61 -23.87 -1.74
C GLN A 46 -21.25 -24.53 -1.89
N SER A 47 -20.37 -24.00 -2.72
CA SER A 47 -18.96 -24.43 -2.80
C SER A 47 -18.03 -23.25 -3.05
N VAL A 48 -16.77 -23.38 -2.61
CA VAL A 48 -15.70 -22.40 -2.83
C VAL A 48 -14.38 -23.08 -3.18
N HIS A 49 -13.64 -22.43 -4.05
CA HIS A 49 -12.29 -22.84 -4.45
C HIS A 49 -11.38 -21.62 -4.30
N ALA A 50 -10.51 -21.65 -3.31
CA ALA A 50 -9.52 -20.61 -3.06
C ALA A 50 -8.23 -20.97 -3.81
N VAL A 51 -7.89 -20.17 -4.81
CA VAL A 51 -6.72 -20.35 -5.68
C VAL A 51 -5.65 -19.37 -5.24
N PRO A 52 -4.43 -19.83 -4.87
CA PRO A 52 -3.38 -18.94 -4.43
C PRO A 52 -2.85 -18.08 -5.59
N MET A 53 -2.69 -16.79 -5.32
CA MET A 53 -2.03 -15.83 -6.20
C MET A 53 -0.53 -15.86 -5.89
N ARG A 54 0.25 -16.47 -6.77
CA ARG A 54 1.68 -16.76 -6.53
C ARG A 54 2.56 -15.88 -7.41
N PHE A 55 3.61 -15.35 -6.80
CA PHE A 55 4.68 -14.67 -7.52
C PHE A 55 6.03 -15.23 -7.08
N ARG A 56 6.73 -15.90 -8.00
CA ARG A 56 7.96 -16.65 -7.70
C ARG A 56 7.71 -17.67 -6.59
N THR A 57 8.37 -17.51 -5.45
CA THR A 57 8.26 -18.40 -4.28
C THR A 57 7.25 -17.91 -3.24
N GLU A 58 6.67 -16.73 -3.43
CA GLU A 58 5.77 -16.12 -2.45
C GLU A 58 4.31 -16.21 -2.90
N THR A 59 3.42 -16.41 -1.95
CA THR A 59 1.98 -16.24 -2.15
C THR A 59 1.62 -14.83 -1.69
N ILE A 60 1.05 -14.03 -2.58
CA ILE A 60 0.71 -12.61 -2.33
C ILE A 60 -0.76 -12.39 -2.02
N GLY A 61 -1.60 -13.40 -2.23
CA GLY A 61 -3.04 -13.37 -2.01
C GLY A 61 -3.70 -14.69 -2.38
N ALA A 62 -5.02 -14.71 -2.39
CA ALA A 62 -5.80 -15.82 -2.94
C ALA A 62 -7.05 -15.30 -3.64
N LEU A 63 -7.43 -15.93 -4.75
CA LEU A 63 -8.64 -15.69 -5.51
C LEU A 63 -9.69 -16.73 -5.11
N ASN A 64 -10.89 -16.29 -4.70
CA ASN A 64 -11.98 -17.18 -4.35
C ASN A 64 -12.98 -17.30 -5.51
N LEU A 65 -13.25 -18.53 -5.92
CA LEU A 65 -14.27 -18.88 -6.90
C LEU A 65 -15.45 -19.53 -6.18
N PHE A 66 -16.57 -18.83 -6.09
CA PHE A 66 -17.78 -19.31 -5.45
C PHE A 66 -18.75 -19.91 -6.47
N ARG A 67 -19.54 -20.90 -6.03
CA ARG A 67 -20.60 -21.49 -6.83
C ARG A 67 -21.85 -21.70 -5.98
N GLU A 68 -23.02 -21.55 -6.62
CA GLU A 68 -24.34 -21.77 -6.03
C GLU A 68 -24.77 -23.26 -6.02
N ARG A 69 -23.85 -24.16 -6.37
CA ARG A 69 -24.06 -25.62 -6.34
C ARG A 69 -22.85 -26.30 -5.69
N PRO A 70 -23.08 -27.42 -4.97
CA PRO A 70 -21.97 -28.19 -4.41
C PRO A 70 -21.15 -28.86 -5.53
N GLY A 71 -19.96 -29.31 -5.17
CA GLY A 71 -19.07 -30.06 -6.04
C GLY A 71 -17.71 -29.41 -6.21
N VAL A 72 -16.80 -30.12 -6.87
CA VAL A 72 -15.48 -29.64 -7.24
C VAL A 72 -15.52 -28.98 -8.61
N LEU A 73 -14.56 -28.08 -8.89
CA LEU A 73 -14.37 -27.55 -10.23
C LEU A 73 -13.92 -28.67 -11.19
N ARG A 74 -14.42 -28.62 -12.42
CA ARG A 74 -13.88 -29.44 -13.49
C ARG A 74 -12.44 -29.03 -13.79
N ILE A 75 -11.69 -29.89 -14.48
CA ILE A 75 -10.28 -29.62 -14.79
C ILE A 75 -10.13 -28.32 -15.59
N GLU A 76 -11.01 -28.10 -16.57
CA GLU A 76 -11.02 -26.91 -17.41
C GLU A 76 -11.25 -25.64 -16.58
N ASP A 77 -12.22 -25.68 -15.66
CA ASP A 77 -12.56 -24.55 -14.78
C ASP A 77 -11.41 -24.23 -13.80
N ARG A 78 -10.64 -25.25 -13.39
CA ARG A 78 -9.43 -25.04 -12.55
C ARG A 78 -8.33 -24.32 -13.32
N VAL A 79 -8.12 -24.68 -14.58
CA VAL A 79 -7.13 -24.03 -15.45
C VAL A 79 -7.50 -22.57 -15.65
N VAL A 80 -8.79 -22.28 -15.93
CA VAL A 80 -9.28 -20.91 -16.05
C VAL A 80 -9.14 -20.14 -14.72
N GLY A 81 -9.48 -20.78 -13.60
CA GLY A 81 -9.32 -20.19 -12.27
C GLY A 81 -7.88 -19.84 -11.95
N GLN A 82 -6.93 -20.70 -12.31
CA GLN A 82 -5.50 -20.40 -12.13
C GLN A 82 -5.05 -19.27 -13.05
N ALA A 83 -5.45 -19.27 -14.31
CA ALA A 83 -5.11 -18.19 -15.24
C ALA A 83 -5.63 -16.81 -14.75
N LEU A 84 -6.86 -16.79 -14.21
CA LEU A 84 -7.40 -15.57 -13.58
C LEU A 84 -6.60 -15.14 -12.35
N ALA A 85 -6.18 -16.07 -11.50
CA ALA A 85 -5.34 -15.76 -10.35
C ALA A 85 -3.96 -15.21 -10.78
N ASP A 86 -3.38 -15.74 -11.86
CA ASP A 86 -2.10 -15.28 -12.40
C ASP A 86 -2.22 -13.85 -12.98
N VAL A 87 -3.28 -13.55 -13.74
CA VAL A 87 -3.55 -12.21 -14.24
C VAL A 87 -3.79 -11.22 -13.09
N ALA A 88 -4.58 -11.60 -12.09
CA ALA A 88 -4.82 -10.78 -10.91
C ALA A 88 -3.51 -10.52 -10.14
N THR A 89 -2.63 -11.51 -10.04
CA THR A 89 -1.31 -11.39 -9.44
C THR A 89 -0.46 -10.33 -10.15
N ILE A 90 -0.37 -10.40 -11.46
CA ILE A 90 0.39 -9.44 -12.27
C ILE A 90 -0.18 -8.03 -12.09
N SER A 91 -1.50 -7.88 -12.19
CA SER A 91 -2.18 -6.58 -12.03
C SER A 91 -1.92 -5.97 -10.66
N PHE A 92 -2.03 -6.76 -9.59
CA PHE A 92 -1.77 -6.32 -8.22
C PHE A 92 -0.31 -5.88 -8.02
N LEU A 93 0.65 -6.62 -8.58
CA LEU A 93 2.06 -6.27 -8.49
C LEU A 93 2.38 -4.98 -9.27
N HIS A 94 1.79 -4.79 -10.44
CA HIS A 94 1.93 -3.55 -11.22
C HIS A 94 1.38 -2.34 -10.46
N GLU A 95 0.19 -2.45 -9.88
CA GLU A 95 -0.39 -1.39 -9.07
C GLU A 95 0.49 -1.04 -7.86
N ARG A 96 0.95 -2.06 -7.13
CA ARG A 96 1.85 -1.87 -5.98
C ARG A 96 3.17 -1.20 -6.37
N ALA A 97 3.76 -1.58 -7.51
CA ALA A 97 4.97 -0.95 -8.03
C ALA A 97 4.73 0.50 -8.42
N ALA A 98 3.62 0.80 -9.09
CA ALA A 98 3.23 2.16 -9.48
C ALA A 98 3.04 3.07 -8.24
N HIS A 99 2.32 2.60 -7.22
CA HIS A 99 2.14 3.32 -5.97
C HIS A 99 3.47 3.60 -5.24
N LYS A 100 4.35 2.61 -5.18
CA LYS A 100 5.68 2.79 -4.57
C LYS A 100 6.50 3.84 -5.31
N ASN A 101 6.53 3.78 -6.63
CA ASN A 101 7.25 4.74 -7.47
C ASN A 101 6.67 6.16 -7.32
N ALA A 102 5.35 6.32 -7.29
CA ALA A 102 4.69 7.60 -7.08
C ALA A 102 5.06 8.21 -5.72
N THR A 103 5.11 7.39 -4.66
CA THR A 103 5.51 7.84 -3.31
C THR A 103 6.95 8.32 -3.28
N VAL A 104 7.88 7.55 -3.86
CA VAL A 104 9.31 7.90 -3.93
C VAL A 104 9.49 9.18 -4.74
N ASN A 105 8.85 9.29 -5.91
CA ASN A 105 8.93 10.50 -6.74
C ASN A 105 8.40 11.74 -6.01
N ALA A 106 7.28 11.61 -5.28
CA ALA A 106 6.74 12.70 -4.48
C ALA A 106 7.68 13.12 -3.32
N GLN A 107 8.38 12.17 -2.71
CA GLN A 107 9.38 12.46 -1.68
C GLN A 107 10.60 13.18 -2.26
N LEU A 108 11.13 12.71 -3.40
CA LEU A 108 12.25 13.34 -4.08
C LEU A 108 11.90 14.76 -4.54
N GLN A 109 10.71 14.95 -5.11
CA GLN A 109 10.28 16.28 -5.55
C GLN A 109 10.14 17.25 -4.37
N ARG A 110 9.60 16.79 -3.23
CA ARG A 110 9.53 17.60 -2.01
C ARG A 110 10.93 17.98 -1.51
N ALA A 111 11.86 17.03 -1.49
CA ALA A 111 13.24 17.31 -1.06
C ALA A 111 13.95 18.32 -1.97
N LEU A 112 13.77 18.21 -3.29
CA LEU A 112 14.30 19.18 -4.25
C LEU A 112 13.68 20.57 -4.06
N ASN A 113 12.38 20.67 -3.93
CA ASN A 113 11.69 21.94 -3.71
C ASN A 113 12.12 22.59 -2.38
N SER A 114 12.22 21.79 -1.31
CA SER A 114 12.72 22.26 0.00
C SER A 114 14.14 22.83 -0.12
N ARG A 115 15.05 22.14 -0.85
CA ARG A 115 16.40 22.63 -1.09
C ARG A 115 16.41 23.97 -1.82
N VAL A 116 15.60 24.11 -2.87
CA VAL A 116 15.50 25.39 -3.62
C VAL A 116 15.04 26.52 -2.71
N LEU A 117 14.01 26.32 -1.90
CA LEU A 117 13.52 27.31 -0.94
C LEU A 117 14.61 27.69 0.08
N ILE A 118 15.33 26.73 0.62
CA ILE A 118 16.39 26.96 1.58
C ILE A 118 17.54 27.80 0.94
N GLU A 119 17.97 27.47 -0.27
CA GLU A 119 19.02 28.22 -0.96
C GLU A 119 18.59 29.66 -1.29
N GLN A 120 17.33 29.85 -1.70
CA GLN A 120 16.78 31.20 -1.92
C GLN A 120 16.70 32.00 -0.61
N ALA A 121 16.22 31.42 0.48
CA ALA A 121 16.17 32.08 1.78
C ALA A 121 17.55 32.45 2.29
N LYS A 122 18.54 31.58 2.13
CA LYS A 122 19.95 31.88 2.45
C LYS A 122 20.44 33.12 1.69
N GLY A 123 20.15 33.20 0.40
CA GLY A 123 20.50 34.38 -0.41
C GLY A 123 19.85 35.68 0.10
N VAL A 124 18.56 35.61 0.46
CA VAL A 124 17.83 36.75 1.03
C VAL A 124 18.45 37.18 2.37
N ILE A 125 18.70 36.23 3.28
CA ILE A 125 19.29 36.52 4.61
C ILE A 125 20.71 37.08 4.46
N ALA A 126 21.55 36.46 3.60
CA ALA A 126 22.92 36.88 3.35
C ALA A 126 22.98 38.35 2.86
N THR A 127 22.11 38.70 1.90
CA THR A 127 22.03 40.05 1.35
C THR A 127 21.53 41.07 2.39
N ARG A 128 20.47 40.76 3.14
CA ARG A 128 19.91 41.69 4.13
C ARG A 128 20.82 41.96 5.30
N ASN A 129 21.54 40.94 5.76
CA ASN A 129 22.40 41.05 6.94
C ASN A 129 23.88 41.25 6.60
N ASN A 130 24.23 41.45 5.33
CA ASN A 130 25.60 41.56 4.84
C ASN A 130 26.51 40.46 5.39
N THR A 131 26.08 39.19 5.26
CA THR A 131 26.77 38.03 5.79
C THR A 131 26.99 36.97 4.70
N ASN A 132 27.75 35.91 5.00
CA ASN A 132 27.99 34.81 4.06
C ASN A 132 26.87 33.78 4.12
N MET A 133 26.85 32.84 3.14
CA MET A 133 25.80 31.82 2.98
C MET A 133 25.75 30.83 4.14
N ASP A 134 26.88 30.53 4.78
CA ASP A 134 26.94 29.58 5.89
C ASP A 134 26.33 30.19 7.17
N GLU A 135 26.64 31.44 7.46
CA GLU A 135 26.05 32.16 8.57
C GLU A 135 24.55 32.41 8.32
N ALA A 136 24.15 32.71 7.08
CA ALA A 136 22.74 32.82 6.70
C ALA A 136 21.98 31.51 6.94
N PHE A 137 22.58 30.36 6.61
CA PHE A 137 21.99 29.05 6.86
C PHE A 137 21.87 28.74 8.36
N LYS A 138 22.89 29.09 9.14
CA LYS A 138 22.87 28.93 10.58
C LYS A 138 21.72 29.71 11.21
N ARG A 139 21.53 30.98 10.87
CA ARG A 139 20.42 31.82 11.34
C ARG A 139 19.06 31.25 10.95
N LEU A 140 18.90 30.82 9.70
CA LEU A 140 17.66 30.19 9.25
C LEU A 140 17.31 28.95 10.08
N ARG A 141 18.32 28.11 10.35
CA ARG A 141 18.15 26.89 11.14
C ARG A 141 17.82 27.19 12.62
N GLU A 142 18.49 28.16 13.22
CA GLU A 142 18.23 28.60 14.60
C GLU A 142 16.81 29.16 14.73
N HIS A 143 16.35 29.96 13.75
CA HIS A 143 14.99 30.46 13.69
C HIS A 143 13.96 29.34 13.57
N ALA A 144 14.16 28.41 12.64
CA ALA A 144 13.28 27.25 12.46
C ALA A 144 13.19 26.40 13.75
N HIS A 145 14.34 26.18 14.41
CA HIS A 145 14.37 25.42 15.67
C HIS A 145 13.67 26.12 16.82
N SER A 146 13.87 27.42 17.00
CA SER A 146 13.23 28.20 18.09
C SER A 146 11.72 28.30 17.96
N HIS A 147 11.19 28.23 16.72
CA HIS A 147 9.76 28.26 16.42
C HIS A 147 9.15 26.87 16.22
N GLN A 148 9.96 25.79 16.32
CA GLN A 148 9.55 24.42 16.06
C GLN A 148 8.94 24.22 14.66
N ASP A 149 9.35 25.05 13.71
CA ASP A 149 8.90 25.01 12.32
C ASP A 149 9.82 24.10 11.45
N PRO A 150 9.28 23.43 10.43
CA PRO A 150 10.08 22.85 9.37
C PRO A 150 10.96 23.91 8.69
N LEU A 151 12.18 23.52 8.32
CA LEU A 151 13.18 24.45 7.76
C LEU A 151 12.71 25.09 6.44
N ASP A 152 12.04 24.33 5.60
CA ASP A 152 11.46 24.78 4.33
C ASP A 152 10.29 25.77 4.53
N LEU A 153 9.50 25.58 5.57
CA LEU A 153 8.43 26.53 5.94
C LEU A 153 9.04 27.87 6.40
N SER A 154 10.05 27.82 7.25
CA SER A 154 10.80 29.04 7.67
C SER A 154 11.44 29.73 6.48
N ALA A 155 12.05 28.96 5.56
CA ALA A 155 12.62 29.48 4.33
C ALA A 155 11.56 30.20 3.46
N ALA A 156 10.41 29.58 3.25
CA ALA A 156 9.31 30.17 2.49
C ALA A 156 8.81 31.50 3.12
N ARG A 157 8.73 31.57 4.46
CA ARG A 157 8.34 32.80 5.17
C ARG A 157 9.35 33.93 4.97
N VAL A 158 10.65 33.63 4.99
CA VAL A 158 11.71 34.61 4.72
C VAL A 158 11.62 35.13 3.28
N ILE A 159 11.46 34.27 2.30
CA ILE A 159 11.36 34.64 0.88
C ILE A 159 10.14 35.55 0.66
N ASN A 160 9.02 35.24 1.27
CA ASN A 160 7.77 36.01 1.16
C ASN A 160 7.71 37.25 2.06
N ASN A 161 8.83 37.63 2.66
CA ASN A 161 8.92 38.81 3.58
C ASN A 161 8.00 38.75 4.82
N LEU A 162 7.57 37.55 5.21
CA LEU A 162 6.72 37.36 6.39
C LEU A 162 7.52 37.32 7.70
N VAL A 163 8.82 37.08 7.60
CA VAL A 163 9.74 37.01 8.75
C VAL A 163 11.09 37.62 8.34
N THR A 164 11.69 38.37 9.29
CA THR A 164 13.07 38.89 9.19
C THR A 164 13.96 38.08 10.15
N ILE A 165 15.08 37.54 9.67
CA ILE A 165 16.04 36.75 10.44
C ILE A 165 17.40 37.45 10.44
#